data_49bbe863d8ddc622077a089db414e7b2
#
_entry.id   49bbe863d8ddc622077a089db414e7b2
#
_cell.length_a   1.000
_cell.length_b   1.000
_cell.length_c   1.000
_cell.angle_alpha   90.00
_cell.angle_beta   90.00
_cell.angle_gamma   90.00
#
_symmetry.space_group_name_H-M   'P 1'
#
loop_
_entity.id
_entity.type
_entity.pdbx_description
1 polymer ?
#
loop_
_entity_poly.entity_id
_entity_poly.type
_entity_poly.pdbx_seq_one_letter_code
_entity_poly.pdbx_strand_id
1 'polypeptide(L)'
;MSIHLEAKMGDIAETVLLPGDPLRAKWIAETFLEDVICYNTVRGMYGYTGNYKGKRISVQGTGMGVPSISIYANELIMSYGVKNLIRVGTAGSYQEHIKVRDIVIAMASSTNSSINRNRFNGMDYAPTADFELFMKAVKIAEEKGIKVIAGNILTSDEFYGDNFESYKHWAKFGVLAVEMETAGLYTVAAKHGVKALTILTISDSLVNPDNDTTAEERQTTFKDMIEIALEI
;
A
#
# COMPACT_ATOMS: atom_id res chain seq x y z
N MET A 1 -17.34 11.09 13.61
CA MET A 1 -17.72 11.50 12.23
C MET A 1 -16.42 11.77 11.51
N SER A 2 -16.24 11.15 10.38
CA SER A 2 -15.05 11.36 9.53
C SER A 2 -15.13 12.74 8.86
N ILE A 3 -13.98 13.37 8.62
CA ILE A 3 -13.89 14.68 7.94
C ILE A 3 -13.49 14.49 6.47
N HIS A 4 -12.77 13.42 6.17
CA HIS A 4 -12.24 13.17 4.83
C HIS A 4 -12.99 12.06 4.08
N LEU A 5 -13.91 11.35 4.76
CA LEU A 5 -14.76 10.32 4.19
C LEU A 5 -16.24 10.63 4.47
N GLU A 6 -17.08 10.58 3.44
CA GLU A 6 -18.54 10.87 3.51
C GLU A 6 -19.42 9.62 3.57
N ALA A 7 -18.83 8.43 3.71
CA ALA A 7 -19.54 7.17 3.82
C ALA A 7 -20.44 7.12 5.07
N LYS A 8 -21.51 6.33 4.99
CA LYS A 8 -22.33 5.96 6.15
C LYS A 8 -21.78 4.71 6.83
N MET A 9 -22.16 4.52 8.09
CA MET A 9 -21.84 3.27 8.78
C MET A 9 -22.42 2.09 8.00
N GLY A 10 -21.55 1.11 7.71
CA GLY A 10 -21.89 -0.05 6.90
C GLY A 10 -21.62 0.10 5.38
N ASP A 11 -21.32 1.27 4.86
CA ASP A 11 -20.95 1.45 3.45
C ASP A 11 -19.58 0.86 3.11
N ILE A 12 -18.66 0.85 4.07
CA ILE A 12 -17.28 0.37 3.89
C ILE A 12 -17.15 -1.07 4.41
N ALA A 13 -16.49 -1.93 3.67
CA ALA A 13 -16.23 -3.32 4.03
C ALA A 13 -15.15 -3.43 5.15
N GLU A 14 -15.08 -4.57 5.83
CA GLU A 14 -14.03 -4.84 6.84
C GLU A 14 -12.63 -4.93 6.23
N THR A 15 -12.52 -5.28 4.94
CA THR A 15 -11.27 -5.31 4.19
C THR A 15 -11.25 -4.19 3.15
N VAL A 16 -10.22 -3.37 3.19
CA VAL A 16 -10.07 -2.21 2.29
C VAL A 16 -8.71 -2.26 1.59
N LEU A 17 -8.73 -2.22 0.25
CA LEU A 17 -7.55 -2.01 -0.57
C LEU A 17 -7.22 -0.52 -0.63
N LEU A 18 -5.95 -0.18 -0.45
CA LEU A 18 -5.45 1.19 -0.31
C LEU A 18 -4.44 1.55 -1.40
N PRO A 19 -4.85 1.88 -2.61
CA PRO A 19 -3.98 2.55 -3.58
C PRO A 19 -3.74 4.01 -3.16
N GLY A 20 -2.56 4.55 -3.46
CA GLY A 20 -2.27 5.97 -3.27
C GLY A 20 -3.08 6.85 -4.23
N ASP A 21 -3.16 6.42 -5.49
CA ASP A 21 -3.87 7.12 -6.57
C ASP A 21 -5.39 6.84 -6.52
N PRO A 22 -6.24 7.89 -6.40
CA PRO A 22 -7.70 7.73 -6.41
C PRO A 22 -8.25 7.23 -7.76
N LEU A 23 -7.58 7.49 -8.89
CA LEU A 23 -7.98 6.95 -10.19
C LEU A 23 -7.67 5.46 -10.29
N ARG A 24 -6.59 4.99 -9.64
CA ARG A 24 -6.35 3.56 -9.47
C ARG A 24 -7.42 2.92 -8.60
N ALA A 25 -7.90 3.59 -7.55
CA ALA A 25 -9.03 3.09 -6.74
C ALA A 25 -10.28 2.89 -7.61
N LYS A 26 -10.58 3.85 -8.48
CA LYS A 26 -11.68 3.75 -9.44
C LYS A 26 -11.46 2.58 -10.41
N TRP A 27 -10.29 2.48 -11.01
CA TRP A 27 -9.97 1.40 -11.95
C TRP A 27 -10.08 0.01 -11.31
N ILE A 28 -9.57 -0.17 -10.09
CA ILE A 28 -9.70 -1.45 -9.35
C ILE A 28 -11.18 -1.79 -9.16
N ALA A 29 -11.97 -0.83 -8.69
CA ALA A 29 -13.39 -1.06 -8.43
C ALA A 29 -14.15 -1.43 -9.71
N GLU A 30 -13.97 -0.67 -10.79
CA GLU A 30 -14.69 -0.88 -12.07
C GLU A 30 -14.22 -2.14 -12.82
N THR A 31 -12.95 -2.58 -12.58
CA THR A 31 -12.38 -3.74 -13.30
C THR A 31 -12.65 -5.07 -12.59
N PHE A 32 -12.62 -5.09 -11.26
CA PHE A 32 -12.60 -6.33 -10.49
C PHE A 32 -13.84 -6.56 -9.62
N LEU A 33 -14.58 -5.50 -9.26
CA LEU A 33 -15.71 -5.65 -8.35
C LEU A 33 -17.05 -5.63 -9.10
N GLU A 34 -18.01 -6.35 -8.56
CA GLU A 34 -19.42 -6.33 -8.97
C GLU A 34 -20.24 -5.43 -8.02
N ASP A 35 -21.38 -4.91 -8.47
CA ASP A 35 -22.29 -4.05 -7.69
C ASP A 35 -21.61 -2.85 -7.03
N VAL A 36 -20.75 -2.15 -7.79
CA VAL A 36 -19.90 -1.08 -7.29
C VAL A 36 -20.68 0.15 -6.89
N ILE A 37 -20.46 0.63 -5.67
CA ILE A 37 -20.99 1.89 -5.15
C ILE A 37 -19.81 2.80 -4.76
N CYS A 38 -19.80 4.03 -5.28
CA CYS A 38 -18.89 5.07 -4.84
C CYS A 38 -19.40 5.68 -3.53
N TYR A 39 -18.68 5.50 -2.42
CA TYR A 39 -19.06 6.02 -1.12
C TYR A 39 -18.32 7.30 -0.72
N ASN A 40 -17.27 7.67 -1.43
CA ASN A 40 -16.48 8.87 -1.14
C ASN A 40 -15.98 9.58 -2.39
N THR A 41 -16.20 10.90 -2.43
CA THR A 41 -15.66 11.80 -3.45
C THR A 41 -14.92 13.00 -2.83
N VAL A 42 -14.96 13.12 -1.50
CA VAL A 42 -14.35 14.23 -0.75
C VAL A 42 -12.88 14.37 -1.11
N ARG A 43 -12.46 15.58 -1.46
CA ARG A 43 -11.09 15.93 -1.87
C ARG A 43 -10.55 15.17 -3.08
N GLY A 44 -11.44 14.54 -3.88
CA GLY A 44 -11.05 13.68 -4.99
C GLY A 44 -10.47 12.32 -4.56
N MET A 45 -10.48 12.00 -3.27
CA MET A 45 -10.02 10.71 -2.75
C MET A 45 -11.14 9.68 -2.86
N TYR A 46 -11.33 9.18 -4.08
CA TYR A 46 -12.40 8.24 -4.39
C TYR A 46 -12.35 6.98 -3.55
N GLY A 47 -13.52 6.57 -3.05
CA GLY A 47 -13.73 5.33 -2.31
C GLY A 47 -14.90 4.55 -2.87
N TYR A 48 -14.72 3.24 -3.02
CA TYR A 48 -15.69 2.34 -3.63
C TYR A 48 -15.87 1.09 -2.77
N THR A 49 -17.09 0.54 -2.79
CA THR A 49 -17.39 -0.79 -2.24
C THR A 49 -18.09 -1.61 -3.29
N GLY A 50 -17.76 -2.88 -3.37
CA GLY A 50 -18.42 -3.85 -4.26
C GLY A 50 -18.17 -5.28 -3.79
N ASN A 51 -18.47 -6.24 -4.64
CA ASN A 51 -18.29 -7.66 -4.36
C ASN A 51 -17.22 -8.27 -5.27
N TYR A 52 -16.33 -9.07 -4.70
CA TYR A 52 -15.36 -9.88 -5.43
C TYR A 52 -15.54 -11.35 -5.05
N LYS A 53 -15.97 -12.20 -5.99
CA LYS A 53 -16.25 -13.64 -5.75
C LYS A 53 -17.13 -13.87 -4.50
N GLY A 54 -18.15 -13.04 -4.31
CA GLY A 54 -19.08 -13.11 -3.18
C GLY A 54 -18.56 -12.51 -1.86
N LYS A 55 -17.32 -12.02 -1.80
CA LYS A 55 -16.79 -11.26 -0.66
C LYS A 55 -16.97 -9.77 -0.88
N ARG A 56 -17.47 -9.06 0.14
CA ARG A 56 -17.57 -7.60 0.11
C ARG A 56 -16.21 -6.97 0.38
N ILE A 57 -15.76 -6.11 -0.52
CA ILE A 57 -14.45 -5.43 -0.47
C ILE A 57 -14.63 -3.95 -0.77
N SER A 58 -13.85 -3.12 -0.10
CA SER A 58 -13.74 -1.69 -0.41
C SER A 58 -12.37 -1.35 -0.99
N VAL A 59 -12.33 -0.28 -1.75
CA VAL A 59 -11.10 0.31 -2.30
C VAL A 59 -11.12 1.79 -2.01
N GLN A 60 -10.07 2.34 -1.37
CA GLN A 60 -10.00 3.75 -0.97
C GLN A 60 -8.68 4.38 -1.43
N GLY A 61 -8.75 5.45 -2.21
CA GLY A 61 -7.59 6.27 -2.51
C GLY A 61 -7.05 6.95 -1.23
N THR A 62 -5.74 6.96 -1.04
CA THR A 62 -5.12 7.47 0.19
C THR A 62 -4.24 8.70 -0.02
N GLY A 63 -3.98 9.10 -1.26
CA GLY A 63 -2.95 10.10 -1.58
C GLY A 63 -1.54 9.55 -1.38
N MET A 64 -0.55 10.44 -1.39
CA MET A 64 0.85 10.12 -1.25
C MET A 64 1.40 10.55 0.11
N GLY A 65 2.32 9.76 0.66
CA GLY A 65 3.08 10.06 1.86
C GLY A 65 2.44 9.63 3.18
N VAL A 66 3.30 9.46 4.19
CA VAL A 66 2.91 9.02 5.55
C VAL A 66 1.79 9.86 6.15
N PRO A 67 1.78 11.22 6.05
CA PRO A 67 0.69 12.02 6.60
C PRO A 67 -0.66 11.69 5.98
N SER A 68 -0.72 11.56 4.64
CA SER A 68 -1.96 11.31 3.93
C SER A 68 -2.56 9.94 4.27
N ILE A 69 -1.80 8.86 4.10
CA ILE A 69 -2.31 7.52 4.42
C ILE A 69 -2.69 7.39 5.90
N SER A 70 -1.99 8.08 6.80
CA SER A 70 -2.31 8.06 8.23
C SER A 70 -3.69 8.65 8.53
N ILE A 71 -4.12 9.68 7.79
CA ILE A 71 -5.46 10.26 7.93
C ILE A 71 -6.51 9.22 7.54
N TYR A 72 -6.44 8.70 6.31
CA TYR A 72 -7.43 7.75 5.78
C TYR A 72 -7.46 6.45 6.58
N ALA A 73 -6.31 5.88 6.95
CA ALA A 73 -6.25 4.67 7.76
C ALA A 73 -6.91 4.87 9.15
N ASN A 74 -6.62 5.98 9.85
CA ASN A 74 -7.28 6.27 11.13
C ASN A 74 -8.80 6.41 10.97
N GLU A 75 -9.29 7.15 9.97
CA GLU A 75 -10.73 7.33 9.77
C GLU A 75 -11.44 6.04 9.39
N LEU A 76 -10.85 5.22 8.50
CA LEU A 76 -11.37 3.89 8.14
C LEU A 76 -11.52 2.99 9.37
N ILE A 77 -10.52 2.97 10.24
CA ILE A 77 -10.55 2.15 11.46
C ILE A 77 -11.56 2.70 12.48
N MET A 78 -11.41 3.98 12.84
CA MET A 78 -12.14 4.55 13.98
C MET A 78 -13.60 4.88 13.67
N SER A 79 -13.90 5.30 12.45
CA SER A 79 -15.25 5.72 12.06
C SER A 79 -16.06 4.64 11.38
N TYR A 80 -15.41 3.66 10.75
CA TYR A 80 -16.10 2.64 9.93
C TYR A 80 -15.77 1.19 10.33
N GLY A 81 -14.90 0.98 11.30
CA GLY A 81 -14.62 -0.34 11.88
C GLY A 81 -13.86 -1.29 10.97
N VAL A 82 -13.05 -0.76 10.05
CA VAL A 82 -12.20 -1.56 9.15
C VAL A 82 -11.22 -2.40 9.96
N LYS A 83 -11.03 -3.66 9.55
CA LYS A 83 -10.20 -4.66 10.23
C LYS A 83 -8.92 -4.97 9.48
N ASN A 84 -8.97 -4.97 8.14
CA ASN A 84 -7.86 -5.32 7.29
C ASN A 84 -7.58 -4.19 6.30
N LEU A 85 -6.37 -3.67 6.35
CA LEU A 85 -5.90 -2.57 5.50
C LEU A 85 -4.80 -3.11 4.57
N ILE A 86 -5.07 -3.23 3.27
CA ILE A 86 -4.15 -3.80 2.30
C ILE A 86 -3.71 -2.72 1.31
N ARG A 87 -2.51 -2.19 1.49
CA ARG A 87 -1.94 -1.26 0.53
C ARG A 87 -1.54 -1.99 -0.75
N VAL A 88 -1.97 -1.44 -1.88
CA VAL A 88 -1.62 -1.87 -3.23
C VAL A 88 -0.97 -0.69 -3.96
N GLY A 89 0.35 -0.69 -4.00
CA GLY A 89 1.12 0.46 -4.42
C GLY A 89 2.18 0.16 -5.47
N THR A 90 2.95 1.20 -5.80
CA THR A 90 4.14 1.11 -6.64
C THR A 90 5.37 1.47 -5.83
N ALA A 91 6.55 0.97 -6.26
CA ALA A 91 7.82 1.24 -5.61
C ALA A 91 8.97 1.27 -6.61
N GLY A 92 10.02 2.03 -6.27
CA GLY A 92 11.29 2.01 -6.98
C GLY A 92 12.22 0.94 -6.41
N SER A 93 12.82 0.09 -7.26
CA SER A 93 13.75 -0.96 -6.81
C SER A 93 15.10 -0.39 -6.39
N TYR A 94 15.65 -0.93 -5.29
CA TYR A 94 17.03 -0.69 -4.82
C TYR A 94 17.99 -1.83 -5.14
N GLN A 95 17.52 -2.93 -5.74
CA GLN A 95 18.30 -4.16 -5.94
C GLN A 95 18.38 -4.54 -7.41
N GLU A 96 19.55 -4.97 -7.88
CA GLU A 96 19.76 -5.39 -9.28
C GLU A 96 18.93 -6.60 -9.69
N HIS A 97 18.63 -7.50 -8.74
CA HIS A 97 17.89 -8.72 -8.99
C HIS A 97 16.37 -8.51 -8.99
N ILE A 98 15.89 -7.33 -8.59
CA ILE A 98 14.46 -6.97 -8.59
C ILE A 98 14.18 -6.07 -9.80
N LYS A 99 13.34 -6.55 -10.70
CA LYS A 99 13.08 -5.91 -11.99
C LYS A 99 11.76 -5.14 -11.94
N VAL A 100 11.62 -4.18 -12.84
CA VAL A 100 10.34 -3.51 -13.11
C VAL A 100 9.28 -4.58 -13.44
N ARG A 101 8.11 -4.44 -12.84
CA ARG A 101 6.95 -5.35 -12.79
C ARG A 101 7.06 -6.52 -11.81
N ASP A 102 8.20 -6.74 -11.16
CA ASP A 102 8.27 -7.69 -10.03
C ASP A 102 7.34 -7.23 -8.89
N ILE A 103 6.85 -8.20 -8.11
CA ILE A 103 5.99 -7.93 -6.96
C ILE A 103 6.79 -8.10 -5.68
N VAL A 104 6.73 -7.07 -4.81
CA VAL A 104 7.35 -7.06 -3.49
C VAL A 104 6.26 -7.05 -2.42
N ILE A 105 6.32 -7.98 -1.47
CA ILE A 105 5.49 -7.99 -0.26
C ILE A 105 6.33 -7.46 0.89
N ALA A 106 5.93 -6.33 1.48
CA ALA A 106 6.69 -5.68 2.54
C ALA A 106 6.47 -6.37 3.89
N MET A 107 7.48 -7.08 4.38
CA MET A 107 7.48 -7.67 5.73
C MET A 107 7.61 -6.59 6.81
N ALA A 108 8.43 -5.59 6.54
CA ALA A 108 8.71 -4.46 7.40
C ALA A 108 9.03 -3.23 6.55
N SER A 109 8.99 -2.07 7.16
CA SER A 109 9.41 -0.83 6.51
C SER A 109 10.32 0.00 7.39
N SER A 110 11.57 0.18 6.97
CA SER A 110 12.41 1.27 7.43
C SER A 110 11.81 2.62 7.01
N THR A 111 12.17 3.72 7.66
CA THR A 111 11.69 5.03 7.23
C THR A 111 12.68 6.14 7.58
N ASN A 112 12.75 7.17 6.72
CA ASN A 112 13.39 8.44 7.02
C ASN A 112 12.37 9.48 7.55
N SER A 113 11.10 9.14 7.63
CA SER A 113 10.06 10.02 8.17
C SER A 113 10.24 10.26 9.67
N SER A 114 10.12 11.52 10.08
CA SER A 114 10.18 11.88 11.50
C SER A 114 8.90 11.56 12.29
N ILE A 115 7.82 11.13 11.63
CA ILE A 115 6.52 10.90 12.29
C ILE A 115 6.63 9.85 13.40
N ASN A 116 7.25 8.70 13.12
CA ASN A 116 7.43 7.67 14.12
C ASN A 116 8.44 8.08 15.19
N ARG A 117 9.54 8.71 14.80
CA ARG A 117 10.55 9.22 15.74
C ARG A 117 9.94 10.20 16.76
N ASN A 118 9.08 11.10 16.29
CA ASN A 118 8.36 12.03 17.17
C ASN A 118 7.35 11.29 18.07
N ARG A 119 6.64 10.30 17.54
CA ARG A 119 5.65 9.51 18.29
C ARG A 119 6.28 8.69 19.41
N PHE A 120 7.47 8.16 19.19
CA PHE A 120 8.19 7.30 20.14
C PHE A 120 9.31 8.04 20.89
N ASN A 121 9.25 9.38 20.97
CA ASN A 121 10.22 10.22 21.73
C ASN A 121 11.68 9.95 21.34
N GLY A 122 11.96 9.79 20.06
CA GLY A 122 13.30 9.56 19.52
C GLY A 122 13.75 8.10 19.52
N MET A 123 12.97 7.19 20.10
CA MET A 123 13.25 5.75 20.05
C MET A 123 12.93 5.17 18.68
N ASP A 124 13.61 4.08 18.34
CA ASP A 124 13.34 3.34 17.11
C ASP A 124 12.10 2.47 17.25
N TYR A 125 11.26 2.44 16.21
CA TYR A 125 10.12 1.58 16.07
C TYR A 125 10.19 0.86 14.73
N ALA A 126 9.93 -0.44 14.71
CA ALA A 126 9.93 -1.28 13.51
C ALA A 126 8.50 -1.50 12.99
N PRO A 127 8.03 -0.74 12.01
CA PRO A 127 6.74 -0.98 11.37
C PRO A 127 6.75 -2.33 10.64
N THR A 128 5.87 -3.26 11.03
CA THR A 128 5.80 -4.61 10.47
C THR A 128 4.41 -4.94 9.96
N ALA A 129 4.35 -5.80 8.96
CA ALA A 129 3.12 -6.38 8.45
C ALA A 129 2.45 -7.28 9.49
N ASP A 130 1.13 -7.45 9.36
CA ASP A 130 0.42 -8.54 10.04
C ASP A 130 0.85 -9.90 9.44
N PHE A 131 1.23 -10.83 10.31
CA PHE A 131 1.77 -12.13 9.91
C PHE A 131 0.75 -12.99 9.15
N GLU A 132 -0.53 -12.96 9.55
CA GLU A 132 -1.56 -13.77 8.89
C GLU A 132 -1.85 -13.27 7.48
N LEU A 133 -1.97 -11.94 7.30
CA LEU A 133 -2.16 -11.35 5.98
C LEU A 133 -0.94 -11.59 5.08
N PHE A 134 0.27 -11.49 5.65
CA PHE A 134 1.50 -11.75 4.92
C PHE A 134 1.56 -13.20 4.40
N MET A 135 1.30 -14.18 5.26
CA MET A 135 1.32 -15.59 4.88
C MET A 135 0.23 -15.94 3.87
N LYS A 136 -0.97 -15.34 3.99
CA LYS A 136 -2.03 -15.50 2.99
C LYS A 136 -1.59 -14.97 1.62
N ALA A 137 -1.00 -13.77 1.56
CA ALA A 137 -0.54 -13.19 0.30
C ALA A 137 0.52 -14.07 -0.39
N VAL A 138 1.49 -14.58 0.38
CA VAL A 138 2.52 -15.50 -0.16
C VAL A 138 1.88 -16.76 -0.71
N LYS A 139 0.98 -17.40 0.04
CA LYS A 139 0.30 -18.62 -0.39
C LYS A 139 -0.55 -18.40 -1.65
N ILE A 140 -1.30 -17.30 -1.73
CA ILE A 140 -2.09 -16.95 -2.92
C ILE A 140 -1.19 -16.74 -4.14
N ALA A 141 -0.06 -16.05 -3.96
CA ALA A 141 0.92 -15.86 -5.03
C ALA A 141 1.47 -17.22 -5.55
N GLU A 142 1.82 -18.14 -4.65
CA GLU A 142 2.26 -19.49 -4.99
C GLU A 142 1.18 -20.27 -5.77
N GLU A 143 -0.07 -20.26 -5.28
CA GLU A 143 -1.20 -20.95 -5.94
C GLU A 143 -1.50 -20.38 -7.33
N LYS A 144 -1.25 -19.10 -7.55
CA LYS A 144 -1.41 -18.45 -8.87
C LYS A 144 -0.16 -18.54 -9.76
N GLY A 145 0.95 -19.10 -9.27
CA GLY A 145 2.22 -19.11 -9.98
C GLY A 145 2.86 -17.72 -10.17
N ILE A 146 2.49 -16.76 -9.35
CA ILE A 146 3.02 -15.39 -9.38
C ILE A 146 4.27 -15.34 -8.49
N LYS A 147 5.41 -14.96 -9.09
CA LYS A 147 6.65 -14.78 -8.33
C LYS A 147 6.55 -13.52 -7.47
N VAL A 148 6.81 -13.66 -6.18
CA VAL A 148 6.89 -12.55 -5.23
C VAL A 148 8.23 -12.54 -4.50
N ILE A 149 8.68 -11.36 -4.10
CA ILE A 149 9.87 -11.14 -3.28
C ILE A 149 9.40 -10.50 -1.98
N ALA A 150 9.91 -10.99 -0.85
CA ALA A 150 9.48 -10.48 0.44
C ALA A 150 10.66 -9.99 1.28
N GLY A 151 10.50 -8.87 1.98
CA GLY A 151 11.54 -8.33 2.84
C GLY A 151 11.26 -6.91 3.32
N ASN A 152 12.33 -6.26 3.80
CA ASN A 152 12.26 -4.88 4.27
C ASN A 152 12.29 -3.90 3.09
N ILE A 153 11.48 -2.85 3.18
CA ILE A 153 11.45 -1.74 2.23
C ILE A 153 11.76 -0.42 2.94
N LEU A 154 11.90 0.66 2.19
CA LEU A 154 11.98 2.02 2.73
C LEU A 154 10.69 2.79 2.45
N THR A 155 10.13 3.41 3.49
CA THR A 155 9.14 4.50 3.33
C THR A 155 9.89 5.83 3.43
N SER A 156 9.89 6.60 2.33
CA SER A 156 10.55 7.92 2.25
C SER A 156 9.53 9.05 2.24
N ASP A 157 9.85 10.17 2.92
CA ASP A 157 9.09 11.41 2.81
C ASP A 157 9.43 12.20 1.55
N GLU A 158 10.53 11.86 0.86
CA GLU A 158 11.02 12.56 -0.33
C GLU A 158 10.97 11.65 -1.55
N PHE A 159 10.36 12.15 -2.64
CA PHE A 159 10.41 11.52 -3.95
C PHE A 159 11.60 12.06 -4.77
N TYR A 160 11.81 13.38 -4.72
CA TYR A 160 12.95 14.07 -5.35
C TYR A 160 13.98 14.45 -4.28
N GLY A 161 14.83 13.49 -3.90
CA GLY A 161 15.89 13.74 -2.92
C GLY A 161 17.11 14.42 -3.53
N ASP A 162 17.79 15.26 -2.75
CA ASP A 162 19.01 15.96 -3.18
C ASP A 162 20.20 15.02 -3.46
N ASN A 163 20.21 13.85 -2.85
CA ASN A 163 21.26 12.84 -3.03
C ASN A 163 20.71 11.57 -3.67
N PHE A 164 20.81 11.50 -5.00
CA PHE A 164 20.36 10.35 -5.78
C PHE A 164 21.06 9.04 -5.36
N GLU A 165 22.29 9.08 -4.88
CA GLU A 165 23.02 7.89 -4.48
C GLU A 165 22.69 7.36 -3.07
N SER A 166 21.82 8.05 -2.32
CA SER A 166 21.43 7.66 -0.96
C SER A 166 20.82 6.25 -0.91
N TYR A 167 20.20 5.78 -2.00
CA TYR A 167 19.64 4.43 -2.09
C TYR A 167 20.70 3.33 -1.89
N LYS A 168 21.96 3.55 -2.31
CA LYS A 168 23.06 2.58 -2.17
C LYS A 168 23.32 2.20 -0.72
N HIS A 169 23.12 3.17 0.20
CA HIS A 169 23.24 2.88 1.63
C HIS A 169 22.18 1.88 2.09
N TRP A 170 20.93 2.08 1.70
CA TRP A 170 19.80 1.18 2.02
C TRP A 170 19.94 -0.18 1.32
N ALA A 171 20.31 -0.16 0.05
CA ALA A 171 20.54 -1.36 -0.76
C ALA A 171 21.59 -2.30 -0.14
N LYS A 172 22.67 -1.74 0.42
CA LYS A 172 23.74 -2.50 1.09
C LYS A 172 23.24 -3.32 2.30
N PHE A 173 22.17 -2.87 2.96
CA PHE A 173 21.53 -3.57 4.08
C PHE A 173 20.33 -4.41 3.64
N GLY A 174 20.19 -4.70 2.34
CA GLY A 174 19.16 -5.58 1.82
C GLY A 174 17.75 -4.96 1.75
N VAL A 175 17.62 -3.64 1.85
CA VAL A 175 16.35 -2.97 1.61
C VAL A 175 16.00 -3.14 0.14
N LEU A 176 14.78 -3.64 -0.14
CA LEU A 176 14.39 -4.10 -1.48
C LEU A 176 13.98 -2.95 -2.40
N ALA A 177 13.19 -2.02 -1.88
CA ALA A 177 12.56 -0.97 -2.67
C ALA A 177 12.18 0.24 -1.79
N VAL A 178 11.80 1.34 -2.44
CA VAL A 178 11.31 2.58 -1.80
C VAL A 178 9.90 2.91 -2.25
N GLU A 179 9.08 3.35 -1.29
CA GLU A 179 7.75 3.92 -1.49
C GLU A 179 7.50 4.99 -0.40
N MET A 180 6.27 5.48 -0.20
CA MET A 180 6.06 6.66 0.65
C MET A 180 5.03 6.48 1.78
N GLU A 181 4.44 5.28 2.03
CA GLU A 181 3.26 5.12 2.91
C GLU A 181 3.35 3.99 3.94
N THR A 182 4.04 2.90 3.66
CA THR A 182 3.96 1.63 4.41
C THR A 182 4.28 1.78 5.90
N ALA A 183 5.33 2.51 6.24
CA ALA A 183 5.69 2.72 7.66
C ALA A 183 4.57 3.42 8.42
N GLY A 184 3.89 4.39 7.79
CA GLY A 184 2.73 5.08 8.37
C GLY A 184 1.55 4.14 8.56
N LEU A 185 1.21 3.36 7.53
CA LEU A 185 0.11 2.40 7.57
C LEU A 185 0.30 1.36 8.67
N TYR A 186 1.46 0.69 8.71
CA TYR A 186 1.75 -0.34 9.70
C TYR A 186 1.72 0.21 11.14
N THR A 187 2.25 1.41 11.33
CA THR A 187 2.22 2.06 12.65
C THR A 187 0.80 2.42 13.10
N VAL A 188 -0.04 2.92 12.19
CA VAL A 188 -1.45 3.24 12.51
C VAL A 188 -2.22 1.96 12.81
N ALA A 189 -2.07 0.92 12.00
CA ALA A 189 -2.73 -0.37 12.20
C ALA A 189 -2.35 -1.00 13.54
N ALA A 190 -1.07 -1.04 13.88
CA ALA A 190 -0.57 -1.54 15.16
C ALA A 190 -1.15 -0.78 16.36
N LYS A 191 -1.22 0.56 16.28
CA LYS A 191 -1.82 1.41 17.32
C LYS A 191 -3.28 1.01 17.64
N HIS A 192 -4.02 0.62 16.63
CA HIS A 192 -5.45 0.29 16.74
C HIS A 192 -5.73 -1.21 16.83
N GLY A 193 -4.70 -2.06 16.83
CA GLY A 193 -4.87 -3.52 16.91
C GLY A 193 -5.59 -4.13 15.69
N VAL A 194 -5.45 -3.51 14.51
CA VAL A 194 -5.99 -4.01 13.23
C VAL A 194 -4.87 -4.50 12.33
N LYS A 195 -5.20 -5.30 11.33
CA LYS A 195 -4.23 -5.93 10.44
C LYS A 195 -3.89 -5.03 9.26
N ALA A 196 -2.61 -5.00 8.88
CA ALA A 196 -2.16 -4.30 7.68
C ALA A 196 -1.12 -5.09 6.90
N LEU A 197 -1.18 -4.95 5.57
CA LEU A 197 -0.22 -5.50 4.62
C LEU A 197 0.04 -4.50 3.51
N THR A 198 1.25 -4.52 2.95
CA THR A 198 1.61 -3.79 1.73
C THR A 198 2.12 -4.74 0.67
N ILE A 199 1.53 -4.68 -0.50
CA ILE A 199 1.94 -5.36 -1.72
C ILE A 199 2.26 -4.29 -2.76
N LEU A 200 3.42 -4.39 -3.38
CA LEU A 200 3.96 -3.38 -4.29
C LEU A 200 4.32 -4.00 -5.63
N THR A 201 4.00 -3.33 -6.72
CA THR A 201 4.61 -3.62 -8.02
C THR A 201 5.76 -2.65 -8.25
N ILE A 202 6.90 -3.14 -8.66
CA ILE A 202 8.04 -2.31 -9.01
C ILE A 202 7.74 -1.55 -10.30
N SER A 203 7.71 -0.24 -10.22
CA SER A 203 7.38 0.67 -11.32
C SER A 203 8.61 1.30 -11.99
N ASP A 204 9.71 1.37 -11.25
CA ASP A 204 10.96 1.98 -11.66
C ASP A 204 12.14 1.34 -10.93
N SER A 205 13.34 1.57 -11.42
CA SER A 205 14.56 1.04 -10.81
C SER A 205 15.60 2.14 -10.64
N LEU A 206 16.02 2.39 -9.40
CA LEU A 206 17.12 3.34 -9.14
C LEU A 206 18.48 2.76 -9.53
N VAL A 207 18.56 1.45 -9.77
CA VAL A 207 19.77 0.75 -10.19
C VAL A 207 19.88 0.67 -11.71
N ASN A 208 18.74 0.46 -12.41
CA ASN A 208 18.68 0.31 -13.86
C ASN A 208 17.48 1.11 -14.41
N PRO A 209 17.61 2.41 -14.66
CA PRO A 209 16.48 3.30 -14.98
C PRO A 209 15.91 3.15 -16.40
N ASP A 210 16.44 2.26 -17.25
CA ASP A 210 16.10 2.21 -18.68
C ASP A 210 14.72 1.58 -19.01
N ASN A 211 13.97 1.07 -18.01
CA ASN A 211 12.71 0.32 -18.22
C ASN A 211 11.55 0.81 -17.32
N ASP A 212 11.54 2.06 -16.92
CA ASP A 212 10.52 2.62 -16.05
C ASP A 212 9.12 2.57 -16.67
N THR A 213 8.10 2.35 -15.85
CA THR A 213 6.71 2.32 -16.30
C THR A 213 6.15 3.72 -16.50
N THR A 214 5.23 3.86 -17.45
CA THR A 214 4.49 5.10 -17.68
C THR A 214 3.47 5.37 -16.57
N ALA A 215 2.96 6.61 -16.50
CA ALA A 215 1.89 6.97 -15.55
C ALA A 215 0.61 6.14 -15.80
N GLU A 216 0.24 5.90 -17.06
CA GLU A 216 -0.91 5.09 -17.45
C GLU A 216 -0.72 3.62 -17.02
N GLU A 217 0.45 3.06 -17.26
CA GLU A 217 0.79 1.69 -16.85
C GLU A 217 0.71 1.55 -15.32
N ARG A 218 1.21 2.50 -14.55
CA ARG A 218 1.10 2.52 -13.08
C ARG A 218 -0.35 2.54 -12.59
N GLN A 219 -1.25 3.12 -13.36
CA GLN A 219 -2.66 3.22 -13.01
C GLN A 219 -3.44 1.94 -13.31
N THR A 220 -3.17 1.26 -14.44
CA THR A 220 -4.11 0.30 -15.03
C THR A 220 -3.57 -1.11 -15.30
N THR A 221 -2.27 -1.39 -15.10
CA THR A 221 -1.69 -2.65 -15.60
C THR A 221 -1.19 -3.61 -14.53
N PHE A 222 -1.15 -3.24 -13.26
CA PHE A 222 -0.60 -4.07 -12.20
C PHE A 222 -1.63 -5.08 -11.64
N LYS A 223 -2.17 -5.90 -12.54
CA LYS A 223 -3.27 -6.82 -12.27
C LYS A 223 -2.90 -7.89 -11.24
N ASP A 224 -1.73 -8.51 -11.35
CA ASP A 224 -1.30 -9.62 -10.49
C ASP A 224 -1.26 -9.21 -9.01
N MET A 225 -0.73 -8.01 -8.71
CA MET A 225 -0.74 -7.46 -7.35
C MET A 225 -2.16 -7.31 -6.80
N ILE A 226 -3.07 -6.78 -7.63
CA ILE A 226 -4.48 -6.57 -7.22
C ILE A 226 -5.18 -7.91 -7.02
N GLU A 227 -4.95 -8.90 -7.88
CA GLU A 227 -5.54 -10.23 -7.72
C GLU A 227 -5.07 -10.92 -6.44
N ILE A 228 -3.79 -10.81 -6.07
CA ILE A 228 -3.32 -11.29 -4.76
C ILE A 228 -4.07 -10.59 -3.63
N ALA A 229 -4.18 -9.26 -3.67
CA ALA A 229 -4.80 -8.49 -2.62
C ALA A 229 -6.31 -8.76 -2.45
N LEU A 230 -7.03 -9.02 -3.54
CA LEU A 230 -8.46 -9.32 -3.54
C LEU A 230 -8.79 -10.73 -2.99
N GLU A 231 -7.84 -11.66 -3.07
CA GLU A 231 -8.01 -13.04 -2.61
C GLU A 231 -7.73 -13.21 -1.09
N ILE A 232 -7.06 -12.24 -0.46
CA ILE A 232 -6.79 -12.23 0.98
C ILE A 232 -8.09 -12.09 1.77
#